data_c565e61ee110aa9eac739f9316f6ae54
#
_entry.id   c565e61ee110aa9eac739f9316f6ae54
#
_cell.length_a   1.000
_cell.length_b   1.000
_cell.length_c   1.000
_cell.angle_alpha   90.00
_cell.angle_beta   90.00
_cell.angle_gamma   90.00
#
_symmetry.space_group_name_H-M   'P 1'
#
loop_
_entity.id
_entity.type
_entity.pdbx_description
1 polymer ?
#
loop_
_entity_poly.entity_id
_entity_poly.type
_entity_poly.pdbx_seq_one_letter_code
_entity_poly.pdbx_strand_id
1 'polypeptide(L)'
;DAVDRQMRDRLNGGYAEVLPRPGIREQNPHMHLLEACLSLHKVDPDGGHIARAAELVALFETRFTAGPGGLLGERFAPDWSTPTGRDADIVEPGHQFEWVWLLHAYAAATDTPVLPAAATLYDFACATLDDDGRACVEVTREGEPFDGSRRTWSQTEALKAHLSMLESTGDERHAAAACTSFDVLMDEFLTPDGGWIDHYGAEGDILSTFMPASTTYHVVLAFAELIRVMKA
;
A
#
# COMPACT_ATOMS: atom_id res chain seq x y z
N ASP A 1 21.67 11.09 7.72
CA ASP A 1 21.64 9.70 7.31
C ASP A 1 22.03 9.54 5.84
N ALA A 2 22.29 8.31 5.36
CA ALA A 2 22.79 8.09 3.99
C ALA A 2 21.70 8.39 2.94
N VAL A 3 20.47 8.02 3.23
CA VAL A 3 19.30 8.24 2.33
C VAL A 3 19.11 9.74 2.09
N ASP A 4 19.11 10.56 3.14
CA ASP A 4 18.97 12.02 3.00
C ASP A 4 20.12 12.65 2.22
N ARG A 5 21.34 12.17 2.43
CA ARG A 5 22.50 12.75 1.74
C ARG A 5 22.55 12.40 0.25
N GLN A 6 22.12 11.20 -0.13
CA GLN A 6 22.32 10.67 -1.49
C GLN A 6 21.06 10.73 -2.34
N MET A 7 19.89 10.50 -1.73
CA MET A 7 18.66 10.27 -2.48
C MET A 7 17.63 11.40 -2.35
N ARG A 8 17.73 12.27 -1.32
CA ARG A 8 16.75 13.35 -1.13
C ARG A 8 16.71 14.30 -2.32
N ASP A 9 15.53 14.58 -2.85
CA ASP A 9 15.32 15.63 -3.84
C ASP A 9 15.01 16.96 -3.14
N ARG A 10 15.99 17.86 -3.16
CA ARG A 10 15.87 19.15 -2.51
C ARG A 10 15.09 20.19 -3.34
N LEU A 11 14.86 19.91 -4.62
CA LEU A 11 14.16 20.81 -5.53
C LEU A 11 12.65 20.54 -5.50
N ASN A 12 12.27 19.27 -5.66
CA ASN A 12 10.87 18.89 -5.85
C ASN A 12 10.28 18.17 -4.62
N GLY A 13 11.09 17.90 -3.60
CA GLY A 13 10.72 17.09 -2.44
C GLY A 13 10.76 15.59 -2.70
N GLY A 14 10.64 14.81 -1.63
CA GLY A 14 10.75 13.36 -1.68
C GLY A 14 12.17 12.86 -1.94
N TYR A 15 12.29 11.65 -2.47
CA TYR A 15 13.55 10.93 -2.64
C TYR A 15 13.64 10.34 -4.05
N ALA A 16 14.85 10.13 -4.53
CA ALA A 16 15.10 9.34 -5.73
C ALA A 16 14.97 7.85 -5.40
N GLU A 17 14.35 7.09 -6.26
CA GLU A 17 14.16 5.64 -6.11
C GLU A 17 15.46 4.89 -6.34
N VAL A 18 16.28 5.39 -7.27
CA VAL A 18 17.55 4.80 -7.71
C VAL A 18 18.53 5.90 -8.11
N LEU A 19 19.82 5.58 -8.14
CA LEU A 19 20.88 6.47 -8.64
C LEU A 19 21.58 5.82 -9.84
N PRO A 20 21.78 6.55 -10.95
CA PRO A 20 21.38 7.96 -11.20
C PRO A 20 19.84 8.10 -11.23
N ARG A 21 19.34 9.31 -10.97
CA ARG A 21 17.89 9.58 -10.91
C ARG A 21 17.20 9.20 -12.21
N PRO A 22 16.09 8.45 -12.16
CA PRO A 22 15.32 8.10 -13.34
C PRO A 22 14.55 9.31 -13.90
N GLY A 23 14.06 9.17 -15.13
CA GLY A 23 13.18 10.15 -15.76
C GLY A 23 11.72 10.08 -15.30
N ILE A 24 11.35 9.01 -14.62
CA ILE A 24 10.02 8.77 -14.03
C ILE A 24 10.22 8.59 -12.52
N ARG A 25 9.28 9.08 -11.74
CA ARG A 25 9.23 8.92 -10.28
C ARG A 25 8.08 8.01 -9.89
N GLU A 26 8.24 7.32 -8.78
CA GLU A 26 7.25 6.38 -8.24
C GLU A 26 6.88 6.75 -6.80
N GLN A 27 5.62 6.54 -6.42
CA GLN A 27 5.17 6.70 -5.06
C GLN A 27 5.66 5.56 -4.16
N ASN A 28 5.78 4.34 -4.70
CA ASN A 28 6.07 3.10 -3.97
C ASN A 28 7.28 3.21 -3.01
N PRO A 29 8.48 3.68 -3.40
CA PRO A 29 9.60 3.83 -2.45
C PRO A 29 9.31 4.82 -1.31
N HIS A 30 8.43 5.81 -1.53
CA HIS A 30 8.04 6.79 -0.51
C HIS A 30 7.07 6.18 0.50
N MET A 31 6.17 5.31 0.04
CA MET A 31 5.27 4.53 0.86
C MET A 31 6.04 3.62 1.82
N HIS A 32 7.00 2.84 1.33
CA HIS A 32 7.84 2.00 2.17
C HIS A 32 8.78 2.79 3.09
N LEU A 33 9.23 3.99 2.67
CA LEU A 33 9.99 4.87 3.55
C LEU A 33 9.11 5.41 4.70
N LEU A 34 7.83 5.71 4.43
CA LEU A 34 6.86 6.08 5.47
C LEU A 34 6.68 4.93 6.48
N GLU A 35 6.46 3.71 6.00
CA GLU A 35 6.36 2.52 6.84
C GLU A 35 7.58 2.33 7.74
N ALA A 36 8.79 2.45 7.15
CA ALA A 36 10.04 2.39 7.89
C ALA A 36 10.16 3.49 8.95
N CYS A 37 9.75 4.74 8.64
CA CYS A 37 9.75 5.84 9.58
C CYS A 37 8.79 5.60 10.75
N LEU A 38 7.58 5.09 10.49
CA LEU A 38 6.61 4.77 11.53
C LEU A 38 7.12 3.62 12.43
N SER A 39 7.73 2.60 11.84
CA SER A 39 8.32 1.49 12.59
C SER A 39 9.51 1.93 13.45
N LEU A 40 10.38 2.79 12.92
CA LEU A 40 11.51 3.35 13.67
C LEU A 40 11.04 4.26 14.79
N HIS A 41 9.99 5.06 14.58
CA HIS A 41 9.44 5.94 15.62
C HIS A 41 8.97 5.16 16.85
N LYS A 42 8.43 3.94 16.67
CA LYS A 42 8.00 3.09 17.80
C LYS A 42 9.16 2.68 18.72
N VAL A 43 10.37 2.55 18.19
CA VAL A 43 11.56 2.09 18.95
C VAL A 43 12.54 3.22 19.28
N ASP A 44 12.48 4.33 18.55
CA ASP A 44 13.29 5.53 18.74
C ASP A 44 12.44 6.80 18.54
N PRO A 45 11.56 7.14 19.53
CA PRO A 45 10.64 8.27 19.39
C PRO A 45 11.33 9.63 19.20
N ASP A 46 12.55 9.80 19.69
CA ASP A 46 13.32 11.04 19.62
C ASP A 46 14.19 11.12 18.36
N GLY A 47 14.24 10.09 17.54
CA GLY A 47 15.11 9.98 16.35
C GLY A 47 14.68 10.84 15.15
N GLY A 48 13.62 11.66 15.28
CA GLY A 48 13.14 12.53 14.21
C GLY A 48 12.40 11.82 13.09
N HIS A 49 12.09 10.54 13.27
CA HIS A 49 11.43 9.70 12.25
C HIS A 49 10.01 10.18 11.93
N ILE A 50 9.26 10.65 12.93
CA ILE A 50 7.91 11.16 12.74
C ILE A 50 7.87 12.44 11.90
N ALA A 51 8.89 13.30 12.00
CA ALA A 51 8.97 14.49 11.15
C ALA A 51 9.17 14.12 9.68
N ARG A 52 9.97 13.08 9.39
CA ARG A 52 10.11 12.55 8.02
C ARG A 52 8.82 11.88 7.55
N ALA A 53 8.13 11.14 8.40
CA ALA A 53 6.81 10.58 8.09
C ALA A 53 5.82 11.69 7.69
N ALA A 54 5.79 12.81 8.42
CA ALA A 54 4.94 13.96 8.10
C ALA A 54 5.27 14.58 6.72
N GLU A 55 6.56 14.68 6.34
CA GLU A 55 6.96 15.14 5.00
C GLU A 55 6.44 14.20 3.90
N LEU A 56 6.48 12.88 4.13
CA LEU A 56 6.01 11.88 3.17
C LEU A 56 4.48 11.88 3.04
N VAL A 57 3.77 12.05 4.14
CA VAL A 57 2.30 12.22 4.14
C VAL A 57 1.91 13.51 3.43
N ALA A 58 2.61 14.62 3.65
CA ALA A 58 2.37 15.86 2.91
C ALA A 58 2.63 15.71 1.41
N LEU A 59 3.61 14.90 1.00
CA LEU A 59 3.86 14.57 -0.40
C LEU A 59 2.73 13.73 -0.99
N PHE A 60 2.23 12.75 -0.23
CA PHE A 60 1.04 11.97 -0.59
C PHE A 60 -0.17 12.89 -0.86
N GLU A 61 -0.53 13.77 0.08
CA GLU A 61 -1.68 14.66 -0.07
C GLU A 61 -1.55 15.65 -1.23
N THR A 62 -0.33 16.17 -1.46
CA THR A 62 -0.13 17.26 -2.43
C THR A 62 0.27 16.79 -3.82
N ARG A 63 0.75 15.56 -3.96
CA ARG A 63 1.31 15.03 -5.21
C ARG A 63 0.71 13.69 -5.62
N PHE A 64 0.72 12.70 -4.73
CA PHE A 64 0.35 11.33 -5.13
C PHE A 64 -1.15 11.19 -5.38
N THR A 65 -1.97 11.96 -4.68
CA THR A 65 -3.44 11.97 -4.84
C THR A 65 -3.97 13.20 -5.59
N ALA A 66 -3.10 13.98 -6.22
CA ALA A 66 -3.50 15.18 -6.97
C ALA A 66 -4.24 14.88 -8.28
N GLY A 67 -4.26 13.64 -8.73
CA GLY A 67 -4.94 13.21 -9.95
C GLY A 67 -6.47 13.13 -9.80
N PRO A 68 -7.18 12.80 -10.90
CA PRO A 68 -8.63 12.66 -10.88
C PRO A 68 -9.13 11.68 -9.82
N GLY A 69 -10.24 12.03 -9.15
CA GLY A 69 -10.86 11.20 -8.12
C GLY A 69 -10.13 11.14 -6.79
N GLY A 70 -8.96 11.80 -6.64
CA GLY A 70 -8.15 11.72 -5.42
C GLY A 70 -7.51 10.35 -5.19
N LEU A 71 -7.44 9.51 -6.23
CA LEU A 71 -6.81 8.19 -6.18
C LEU A 71 -5.29 8.32 -6.22
N LEU A 72 -4.62 7.40 -5.57
CA LEU A 72 -3.17 7.29 -5.61
C LEU A 72 -2.70 7.08 -7.05
N GLY A 73 -1.77 7.92 -7.51
CA GLY A 73 -1.03 7.71 -8.76
C GLY A 73 0.23 6.90 -8.49
N GLU A 74 0.61 6.03 -9.43
CA GLU A 74 1.78 5.18 -9.27
C GLU A 74 3.06 5.85 -9.77
N ARG A 75 2.97 6.57 -10.90
CA ARG A 75 4.10 7.16 -11.62
C ARG A 75 3.91 8.64 -11.85
N PHE A 76 5.02 9.37 -11.87
CA PHE A 76 5.06 10.83 -11.98
C PHE A 76 6.24 11.29 -12.82
N ALA A 77 6.11 12.47 -13.41
CA ALA A 77 7.24 13.19 -13.98
C ALA A 77 8.23 13.61 -12.87
N PRO A 78 9.47 14.04 -13.21
CA PRO A 78 10.49 14.42 -12.22
C PRO A 78 10.09 15.52 -11.24
N ASP A 79 9.12 16.36 -11.60
CA ASP A 79 8.57 17.45 -10.79
C ASP A 79 7.28 17.08 -10.05
N TRP A 80 6.93 15.81 -10.02
CA TRP A 80 5.70 15.24 -9.47
C TRP A 80 4.42 15.59 -10.24
N SER A 81 4.52 16.14 -11.43
CA SER A 81 3.33 16.31 -12.28
C SER A 81 2.84 14.95 -12.80
N THR A 82 1.54 14.87 -13.06
CA THR A 82 0.91 13.65 -13.62
C THR A 82 1.48 13.38 -15.02
N PRO A 83 1.95 12.18 -15.31
CA PRO A 83 2.42 11.81 -16.65
C PRO A 83 1.25 11.76 -17.65
N THR A 84 1.53 11.35 -18.87
CA THR A 84 0.52 11.15 -19.92
C THR A 84 0.42 9.68 -20.32
N GLY A 85 -0.71 9.30 -20.93
CA GLY A 85 -0.93 7.94 -21.41
C GLY A 85 -1.14 6.95 -20.27
N ARG A 86 -0.72 5.71 -20.48
CA ARG A 86 -0.95 4.60 -19.53
C ARG A 86 -0.46 4.90 -18.11
N ASP A 87 0.71 5.53 -17.96
CA ASP A 87 1.27 5.85 -16.65
C ASP A 87 0.41 6.81 -15.83
N ALA A 88 -0.44 7.62 -16.48
CA ALA A 88 -1.40 8.48 -15.80
C ALA A 88 -2.63 7.73 -15.27
N ASP A 89 -2.92 6.58 -15.87
CA ASP A 89 -4.18 5.85 -15.68
C ASP A 89 -4.04 4.61 -14.80
N ILE A 90 -2.83 4.09 -14.65
CA ILE A 90 -2.57 2.93 -13.79
C ILE A 90 -2.84 3.24 -12.33
N VAL A 91 -3.58 2.34 -11.68
CA VAL A 91 -3.82 2.28 -10.25
C VAL A 91 -3.57 0.83 -9.80
N GLU A 92 -2.80 0.66 -8.73
CA GLU A 92 -2.60 -0.64 -8.09
C GLU A 92 -3.51 -0.74 -6.85
N PRO A 93 -4.55 -1.60 -6.86
CA PRO A 93 -5.44 -1.76 -5.70
C PRO A 93 -4.70 -2.10 -4.40
N GLY A 94 -3.65 -2.91 -4.48
CA GLY A 94 -2.79 -3.24 -3.35
C GLY A 94 -2.15 -2.01 -2.71
N HIS A 95 -1.66 -1.06 -3.50
CA HIS A 95 -1.09 0.19 -2.98
C HIS A 95 -2.14 1.13 -2.39
N GLN A 96 -3.38 1.16 -2.95
CA GLN A 96 -4.47 1.90 -2.33
C GLN A 96 -4.73 1.36 -0.91
N PHE A 97 -4.82 0.04 -0.73
CA PHE A 97 -4.99 -0.60 0.56
C PHE A 97 -3.81 -0.35 1.51
N GLU A 98 -2.57 -0.43 1.03
CA GLU A 98 -1.38 -0.20 1.85
C GLU A 98 -1.34 1.24 2.39
N TRP A 99 -1.67 2.24 1.57
CA TRP A 99 -1.80 3.62 2.03
C TRP A 99 -2.92 3.80 3.05
N VAL A 100 -4.05 3.10 2.93
CA VAL A 100 -5.12 3.12 3.96
C VAL A 100 -4.56 2.72 5.31
N TRP A 101 -3.87 1.59 5.40
CA TRP A 101 -3.24 1.13 6.65
C TRP A 101 -2.18 2.11 7.16
N LEU A 102 -1.32 2.63 6.28
CA LEU A 102 -0.26 3.58 6.65
C LEU A 102 -0.82 4.91 7.17
N LEU A 103 -1.90 5.43 6.59
CA LEU A 103 -2.56 6.65 7.07
C LEU A 103 -3.18 6.47 8.45
N HIS A 104 -3.76 5.31 8.75
CA HIS A 104 -4.23 4.97 10.09
C HIS A 104 -3.06 4.83 11.07
N ALA A 105 -1.97 4.17 10.67
CA ALA A 105 -0.77 4.05 11.49
C ALA A 105 -0.11 5.41 11.78
N TYR A 106 -0.09 6.31 10.80
CA TYR A 106 0.40 7.67 10.97
C TYR A 106 -0.48 8.48 11.92
N ALA A 107 -1.80 8.43 11.74
CA ALA A 107 -2.76 9.09 12.64
C ALA A 107 -2.60 8.64 14.09
N ALA A 108 -2.45 7.33 14.32
CA ALA A 108 -2.20 6.77 15.64
C ALA A 108 -0.85 7.22 16.23
N ALA A 109 0.21 7.32 15.41
CA ALA A 109 1.53 7.75 15.85
C ALA A 109 1.61 9.25 16.17
N THR A 110 0.72 10.06 15.61
CA THR A 110 0.70 11.53 15.78
C THR A 110 -0.44 12.04 16.65
N ASP A 111 -1.33 11.16 17.11
CA ASP A 111 -2.57 11.52 17.82
C ASP A 111 -3.42 12.53 17.00
N THR A 112 -3.53 12.28 15.70
CA THR A 112 -4.31 13.12 14.78
C THR A 112 -5.45 12.32 14.14
N PRO A 113 -6.51 12.97 13.63
CA PRO A 113 -7.52 12.27 12.84
C PRO A 113 -6.92 11.63 11.58
N VAL A 114 -7.48 10.48 11.17
CA VAL A 114 -7.13 9.86 9.89
C VAL A 114 -7.52 10.77 8.73
N LEU A 115 -6.66 10.90 7.74
CA LEU A 115 -6.93 11.72 6.56
C LEU A 115 -8.15 11.19 5.77
N PRO A 116 -9.05 12.06 5.28
CA PRO A 116 -10.22 11.64 4.51
C PRO A 116 -9.88 10.83 3.25
N ALA A 117 -8.67 11.03 2.69
CA ALA A 117 -8.16 10.26 1.56
C ALA A 117 -8.18 8.74 1.82
N ALA A 118 -7.97 8.29 3.08
CA ALA A 118 -8.02 6.87 3.42
C ALA A 118 -9.35 6.22 3.03
N ALA A 119 -10.48 6.88 3.27
CA ALA A 119 -11.79 6.37 2.88
C ALA A 119 -11.95 6.31 1.34
N THR A 120 -11.48 7.35 0.63
CA THR A 120 -11.52 7.38 -0.85
C THR A 120 -10.72 6.23 -1.46
N LEU A 121 -9.49 6.01 -0.97
CA LEU A 121 -8.64 4.91 -1.45
C LEU A 121 -9.26 3.56 -1.13
N TYR A 122 -9.79 3.40 0.08
CA TYR A 122 -10.43 2.16 0.52
C TYR A 122 -11.66 1.81 -0.32
N ASP A 123 -12.57 2.76 -0.52
CA ASP A 123 -13.81 2.54 -1.28
C ASP A 123 -13.49 2.16 -2.72
N PHE A 124 -12.52 2.82 -3.35
CA PHE A 124 -12.08 2.48 -4.70
C PHE A 124 -11.47 1.08 -4.74
N ALA A 125 -10.51 0.77 -3.87
CA ALA A 125 -9.85 -0.53 -3.87
C ALA A 125 -10.84 -1.68 -3.62
N CYS A 126 -11.80 -1.50 -2.70
CA CYS A 126 -12.87 -2.48 -2.49
C CYS A 126 -13.75 -2.68 -3.73
N ALA A 127 -14.03 -1.61 -4.48
CA ALA A 127 -14.84 -1.70 -5.70
C ALA A 127 -14.13 -2.43 -6.86
N THR A 128 -12.81 -2.62 -6.77
CA THR A 128 -12.01 -3.35 -7.78
C THR A 128 -11.72 -4.80 -7.43
N LEU A 129 -12.14 -5.26 -6.24
CA LEU A 129 -12.07 -6.68 -5.90
C LEU A 129 -13.05 -7.49 -6.75
N ASP A 130 -12.67 -8.72 -7.09
CA ASP A 130 -13.58 -9.64 -7.75
C ASP A 130 -14.65 -10.19 -6.78
N ASP A 131 -15.59 -11.00 -7.30
CA ASP A 131 -16.70 -11.55 -6.52
C ASP A 131 -16.23 -12.44 -5.34
N ASP A 132 -15.00 -12.95 -5.38
CA ASP A 132 -14.39 -13.76 -4.34
C ASP A 132 -13.50 -12.93 -3.39
N GLY A 133 -13.39 -11.62 -3.61
CA GLY A 133 -12.59 -10.70 -2.78
C GLY A 133 -11.10 -10.67 -3.12
N ARG A 134 -10.72 -11.06 -4.34
CA ARG A 134 -9.31 -11.02 -4.79
C ARG A 134 -8.98 -9.69 -5.42
N ALA A 135 -7.79 -9.16 -5.09
CA ALA A 135 -7.24 -7.97 -5.71
C ALA A 135 -6.38 -8.34 -6.94
N CYS A 136 -6.66 -7.73 -8.10
CA CYS A 136 -5.76 -7.79 -9.25
C CYS A 136 -4.57 -6.82 -9.09
N VAL A 137 -3.56 -6.96 -9.97
CA VAL A 137 -2.32 -6.17 -9.87
C VAL A 137 -2.55 -4.72 -10.29
N GLU A 138 -3.12 -4.49 -11.47
CA GLU A 138 -3.32 -3.14 -12.02
C GLU A 138 -4.73 -2.97 -12.57
N VAL A 139 -5.33 -1.81 -12.29
CA VAL A 139 -6.60 -1.36 -12.87
C VAL A 139 -6.47 0.04 -13.47
N THR A 140 -7.45 0.44 -14.27
CA THR A 140 -7.62 1.85 -14.67
C THR A 140 -8.18 2.67 -13.51
N ARG A 141 -8.20 4.00 -13.65
CA ARG A 141 -8.87 4.88 -12.69
C ARG A 141 -10.39 4.69 -12.63
N GLU A 142 -10.98 4.06 -13.64
CA GLU A 142 -12.39 3.63 -13.66
C GLU A 142 -12.60 2.26 -13.02
N GLY A 143 -11.52 1.55 -12.62
CA GLY A 143 -11.58 0.24 -11.98
C GLY A 143 -11.53 -0.95 -12.94
N GLU A 144 -11.32 -0.72 -14.24
CA GLU A 144 -11.22 -1.79 -15.22
C GLU A 144 -9.83 -2.44 -15.17
N PRO A 145 -9.70 -3.78 -15.19
CA PRO A 145 -8.40 -4.45 -15.11
C PRO A 145 -7.47 -4.11 -16.29
N PHE A 146 -6.27 -3.66 -15.98
CA PHE A 146 -5.13 -3.60 -16.92
C PHE A 146 -4.30 -4.87 -16.87
N ASP A 147 -4.01 -5.36 -15.66
CA ASP A 147 -3.36 -6.63 -15.40
C ASP A 147 -4.18 -7.38 -14.36
N GLY A 148 -4.96 -8.33 -14.82
CA GLY A 148 -5.81 -9.19 -14.00
C GLY A 148 -5.05 -10.27 -13.23
N SER A 149 -3.72 -10.31 -13.31
CA SER A 149 -2.91 -11.19 -12.47
C SER A 149 -3.02 -10.80 -10.99
N ARG A 150 -2.64 -11.69 -10.07
CA ARG A 150 -2.85 -11.51 -8.63
C ARG A 150 -1.58 -11.80 -7.87
N ARG A 151 -1.25 -10.92 -6.91
CA ARG A 151 -0.06 -11.05 -6.06
C ARG A 151 -0.45 -11.23 -4.59
N THR A 152 0.32 -12.08 -3.89
CA THR A 152 0.14 -12.31 -2.44
C THR A 152 0.15 -10.99 -1.65
N TRP A 153 1.08 -10.09 -1.96
CA TRP A 153 1.20 -8.83 -1.22
C TRP A 153 -0.05 -7.94 -1.34
N SER A 154 -0.68 -7.86 -2.52
CA SER A 154 -1.91 -7.07 -2.68
C SER A 154 -3.03 -7.56 -1.76
N GLN A 155 -3.15 -8.89 -1.58
CA GLN A 155 -4.15 -9.48 -0.71
C GLN A 155 -3.82 -9.28 0.78
N THR A 156 -2.53 -9.30 1.16
CA THR A 156 -2.12 -8.98 2.53
C THR A 156 -2.40 -7.53 2.89
N GLU A 157 -2.25 -6.60 1.94
CA GLU A 157 -2.57 -5.19 2.14
C GLU A 157 -4.09 -4.97 2.27
N ALA A 158 -4.91 -5.70 1.50
CA ALA A 158 -6.36 -5.68 1.67
C ALA A 158 -6.76 -6.08 3.10
N LEU A 159 -6.19 -7.17 3.63
CA LEU A 159 -6.45 -7.59 5.02
C LEU A 159 -6.08 -6.49 6.02
N LYS A 160 -4.90 -5.87 5.91
CA LYS A 160 -4.47 -4.78 6.82
C LYS A 160 -5.40 -3.57 6.74
N ALA A 161 -5.82 -3.19 5.54
CA ALA A 161 -6.74 -2.07 5.35
C ALA A 161 -8.11 -2.34 5.97
N HIS A 162 -8.68 -3.53 5.76
CA HIS A 162 -9.96 -3.93 6.37
C HIS A 162 -9.90 -3.88 7.90
N LEU A 163 -8.81 -4.37 8.50
CA LEU A 163 -8.59 -4.32 9.95
C LEU A 163 -8.51 -2.87 10.46
N SER A 164 -7.81 -1.99 9.73
CA SER A 164 -7.69 -0.56 10.11
C SER A 164 -9.03 0.15 10.03
N MET A 165 -9.84 -0.14 9.01
CA MET A 165 -11.18 0.41 8.87
C MET A 165 -12.13 -0.14 9.95
N LEU A 166 -12.02 -1.40 10.32
CA LEU A 166 -12.77 -1.98 11.43
C LEU A 166 -12.48 -1.24 12.75
N GLU A 167 -11.21 -1.06 13.08
CA GLU A 167 -10.81 -0.38 14.32
C GLU A 167 -11.26 1.08 14.36
N SER A 168 -11.20 1.79 13.24
CA SER A 168 -11.53 3.21 13.19
C SER A 168 -13.02 3.50 13.14
N THR A 169 -13.84 2.59 12.59
CA THR A 169 -15.26 2.81 12.36
C THR A 169 -16.17 1.95 13.26
N GLY A 170 -15.69 0.79 13.71
CA GLY A 170 -16.50 -0.22 14.38
C GLY A 170 -17.55 -0.89 13.48
N ASP A 171 -17.47 -0.73 12.16
CA ASP A 171 -18.44 -1.29 11.23
C ASP A 171 -18.09 -2.75 10.90
N GLU A 172 -19.00 -3.67 11.28
CA GLU A 172 -18.86 -5.12 11.07
C GLU A 172 -18.67 -5.53 9.59
N ARG A 173 -19.01 -4.69 8.63
CA ARG A 173 -18.73 -4.94 7.22
C ARG A 173 -17.23 -5.09 6.97
N HIS A 174 -16.40 -4.34 7.69
CA HIS A 174 -14.95 -4.44 7.57
C HIS A 174 -14.41 -5.73 8.21
N ALA A 175 -15.05 -6.23 9.26
CA ALA A 175 -14.72 -7.56 9.82
C ALA A 175 -15.02 -8.67 8.81
N ALA A 176 -16.18 -8.63 8.16
CA ALA A 176 -16.54 -9.59 7.12
C ALA A 176 -15.55 -9.53 5.94
N ALA A 177 -15.18 -8.34 5.47
CA ALA A 177 -14.18 -8.16 4.43
C ALA A 177 -12.79 -8.70 4.83
N ALA A 178 -12.37 -8.46 6.10
CA ALA A 178 -11.13 -9.01 6.62
C ALA A 178 -11.15 -10.55 6.65
N CYS A 179 -12.28 -11.18 7.03
CA CYS A 179 -12.43 -12.63 6.97
C CYS A 179 -12.30 -13.14 5.53
N THR A 180 -12.97 -12.50 4.56
CA THR A 180 -12.84 -12.89 3.14
C THR A 180 -11.38 -12.80 2.66
N SER A 181 -10.67 -11.69 2.95
CA SER A 181 -9.25 -11.55 2.59
C SER A 181 -8.37 -12.59 3.28
N PHE A 182 -8.66 -12.93 4.53
CA PHE A 182 -7.94 -13.98 5.26
C PHE A 182 -8.18 -15.35 4.62
N ASP A 183 -9.42 -15.70 4.29
CA ASP A 183 -9.76 -16.99 3.66
C ASP A 183 -9.07 -17.10 2.28
N VAL A 184 -9.09 -16.06 1.46
CA VAL A 184 -8.36 -16.03 0.18
C VAL A 184 -6.86 -16.25 0.40
N LEU A 185 -6.24 -15.61 1.40
CA LEU A 185 -4.82 -15.81 1.71
C LEU A 185 -4.53 -17.25 2.12
N MET A 186 -5.35 -17.82 3.00
CA MET A 186 -5.15 -19.18 3.53
C MET A 186 -5.39 -20.28 2.48
N ASP A 187 -6.41 -20.10 1.64
CA ASP A 187 -6.86 -21.16 0.72
C ASP A 187 -6.11 -21.12 -0.62
N GLU A 188 -5.67 -19.94 -1.07
CA GLU A 188 -5.07 -19.80 -2.39
C GLU A 188 -3.57 -19.45 -2.35
N PHE A 189 -3.17 -18.51 -1.51
CA PHE A 189 -1.81 -17.98 -1.55
C PHE A 189 -0.84 -18.71 -0.61
N LEU A 190 -1.27 -19.09 0.59
CA LEU A 190 -0.39 -19.77 1.53
C LEU A 190 -0.37 -21.27 1.29
N THR A 191 0.82 -21.85 1.41
CA THR A 191 1.01 -23.30 1.23
C THR A 191 1.06 -24.03 2.57
N PRO A 192 0.64 -25.33 2.64
CA PRO A 192 0.59 -26.07 3.90
C PRO A 192 1.94 -26.21 4.62
N ASP A 193 3.05 -26.02 3.91
CA ASP A 193 4.41 -26.07 4.44
C ASP A 193 4.94 -24.71 4.95
N GLY A 194 4.05 -23.68 4.95
CA GLY A 194 4.36 -22.35 5.48
C GLY A 194 5.02 -21.41 4.47
N GLY A 195 4.99 -21.76 3.19
CA GLY A 195 5.37 -20.88 2.09
C GLY A 195 4.18 -20.12 1.51
N TRP A 196 4.38 -19.47 0.37
CA TRP A 196 3.31 -18.82 -0.42
C TRP A 196 3.59 -18.90 -1.91
N ILE A 197 2.52 -18.80 -2.71
CA ILE A 197 2.58 -18.65 -4.16
C ILE A 197 2.48 -17.16 -4.45
N ASP A 198 3.59 -16.54 -4.84
CA ASP A 198 3.68 -15.08 -4.94
C ASP A 198 2.81 -14.48 -6.03
N HIS A 199 2.62 -15.19 -7.18
CA HIS A 199 2.00 -14.61 -8.36
C HIS A 199 1.17 -15.63 -9.14
N TYR A 200 -0.10 -15.30 -9.35
CA TYR A 200 -1.03 -16.01 -10.23
C TYR A 200 -1.35 -15.18 -11.46
N GLY A 201 -1.48 -15.82 -12.62
CA GLY A 201 -2.08 -15.22 -13.81
C GLY A 201 -3.56 -14.93 -13.64
N ALA A 202 -4.13 -14.15 -14.55
CA ALA A 202 -5.56 -13.82 -14.55
C ALA A 202 -6.45 -15.08 -14.59
N GLU A 203 -6.01 -16.12 -15.28
CA GLU A 203 -6.73 -17.41 -15.40
C GLU A 203 -6.44 -18.37 -14.24
N GLY A 204 -5.63 -17.96 -13.26
CA GLY A 204 -5.29 -18.76 -12.07
C GLY A 204 -4.09 -19.69 -12.23
N ASP A 205 -3.35 -19.58 -13.31
CA ASP A 205 -2.08 -20.30 -13.49
C ASP A 205 -0.97 -19.67 -12.61
N ILE A 206 -0.07 -20.51 -12.11
CA ILE A 206 1.03 -20.05 -11.26
C ILE A 206 2.14 -19.45 -12.13
N LEU A 207 2.39 -18.15 -11.97
CA LEU A 207 3.44 -17.42 -12.69
C LEU A 207 4.77 -17.39 -11.94
N SER A 208 4.77 -17.50 -10.62
CA SER A 208 5.99 -17.47 -9.81
C SER A 208 6.32 -18.85 -9.27
N THR A 209 7.56 -19.28 -9.47
CA THR A 209 8.11 -20.54 -8.92
C THR A 209 8.97 -20.33 -7.68
N PHE A 210 9.02 -19.12 -7.14
CA PHE A 210 9.83 -18.75 -5.99
C PHE A 210 9.08 -17.74 -5.10
N MET A 211 9.49 -17.65 -3.85
CA MET A 211 8.99 -16.69 -2.87
C MET A 211 9.95 -15.49 -2.81
N PRO A 212 9.57 -14.30 -3.32
CA PRO A 212 10.41 -13.11 -3.21
C PRO A 212 10.58 -12.70 -1.75
N ALA A 213 11.79 -12.35 -1.35
CA ALA A 213 12.05 -11.83 0.00
C ALA A 213 11.27 -10.55 0.30
N SER A 214 10.98 -9.75 -0.72
CA SER A 214 10.16 -8.54 -0.61
C SER A 214 8.72 -8.83 -0.18
N THR A 215 8.15 -9.99 -0.47
CA THR A 215 6.78 -10.36 -0.04
C THR A 215 6.73 -10.83 1.41
N THR A 216 7.88 -11.27 2.00
CA THR A 216 7.91 -11.80 3.37
C THR A 216 7.36 -10.83 4.41
N TYR A 217 7.76 -9.56 4.34
CA TYR A 217 7.33 -8.59 5.34
C TYR A 217 5.82 -8.27 5.22
N HIS A 218 5.26 -8.23 4.02
CA HIS A 218 3.82 -8.06 3.81
C HIS A 218 3.02 -9.17 4.50
N VAL A 219 3.43 -10.44 4.28
CA VAL A 219 2.79 -11.59 4.92
C VAL A 219 2.92 -11.50 6.44
N VAL A 220 4.13 -11.28 6.96
CA VAL A 220 4.37 -11.21 8.41
C VAL A 220 3.59 -10.07 9.05
N LEU A 221 3.57 -8.90 8.45
CA LEU A 221 2.85 -7.73 8.99
C LEU A 221 1.34 -7.92 8.95
N ALA A 222 0.78 -8.50 7.89
CA ALA A 222 -0.67 -8.76 7.82
C ALA A 222 -1.14 -9.66 8.97
N PHE A 223 -0.42 -10.75 9.25
CA PHE A 223 -0.74 -11.63 10.37
C PHE A 223 -0.44 -10.98 11.72
N ALA A 224 0.59 -10.16 11.83
CA ALA A 224 0.87 -9.40 13.05
C ALA A 224 -0.27 -8.42 13.38
N GLU A 225 -0.78 -7.70 12.38
CA GLU A 225 -1.93 -6.79 12.53
C GLU A 225 -3.21 -7.57 12.86
N LEU A 226 -3.48 -8.68 12.22
CA LEU A 226 -4.62 -9.54 12.55
C LEU A 226 -4.57 -9.99 14.02
N ILE A 227 -3.42 -10.50 14.48
CA ILE A 227 -3.23 -10.93 15.88
C ILE A 227 -3.37 -9.74 16.85
N ARG A 228 -2.91 -8.55 16.48
CA ARG A 228 -3.03 -7.35 17.28
C ARG A 228 -4.51 -6.97 17.48
N VAL A 229 -5.27 -6.90 16.39
CA VAL A 229 -6.70 -6.54 16.41
C VAL A 229 -7.52 -7.57 17.17
N MET A 230 -7.25 -8.87 16.99
CA MET A 230 -7.95 -9.95 17.71
C MET A 230 -7.71 -9.96 19.24
N LYS A 231 -6.68 -9.25 19.73
CA LYS A 231 -6.36 -9.17 21.17
C LYS A 231 -6.85 -7.88 21.83
N ALA A 232 -7.32 -6.92 21.04
CA ALA A 232 -7.82 -5.62 21.53
C ALA A 232 -9.26 -5.74 22.00
#